data_df60922ce57bf16d877ad4e8c01a6e43
#
_entry.id   df60922ce57bf16d877ad4e8c01a6e43
#
_cell.length_a   1.000
_cell.length_b   1.000
_cell.length_c   1.000
_cell.angle_alpha   90.00
_cell.angle_beta   90.00
_cell.angle_gamma   90.00
#
_symmetry.space_group_name_H-M   'P 1'
#
loop_
_entity.id
_entity.type
_entity.pdbx_description
1 polymer ?
#
loop_
_entity_poly.entity_id
_entity_poly.type
_entity_poly.pdbx_seq_one_letter_code
_entity_poly.pdbx_strand_id
1 'polypeptide(L)'
;TGHGVPVNANGESVLEAMNYYLPTNPIRNADGSWFDSEVGTHNFNPLSMINEDKSEFTWRRLQFISKAALKVGKDIVWNADYSYNTSQRTFSSYDSSQSQIVKGYNGQAHRSTASGNKHNFETYVNYNHDFGFHHLGIMLGYSYEQQMRNDGFGLTVHNFYDDTIGFHNLSYANLINGMSDVDGSVKETIRNKSYYGRVNYAYRGRYILQGTLRRDGSSVFGKNHRWGTFPSVSAAWNISEEPFMKNSFFDQLKLRAGYGVSGNALGFGAYTAVATYGLDTGSSFVYT
;
A
#
# COMPACT_ATOMS: atom_id res chain seq x y z
N THR A 1 14.38 10.58 -6.72
CA THR A 1 15.54 10.25 -5.87
C THR A 1 15.44 11.11 -4.62
N GLY A 2 15.52 10.54 -3.45
CA GLY A 2 15.57 11.23 -2.17
C GLY A 2 16.72 10.67 -1.35
N HIS A 3 17.32 11.50 -0.53
CA HIS A 3 18.21 11.03 0.51
C HIS A 3 17.35 10.69 1.73
N GLY A 4 17.52 9.50 2.28
CA GLY A 4 16.88 9.10 3.52
C GLY A 4 17.54 9.81 4.71
N VAL A 5 16.80 10.05 5.76
CA VAL A 5 17.38 10.42 7.06
C VAL A 5 18.00 9.14 7.63
N PRO A 6 19.28 9.14 8.05
CA PRO A 6 19.89 7.98 8.67
C PRO A 6 19.08 7.51 9.89
N VAL A 7 19.00 6.20 10.07
CA VAL A 7 18.32 5.55 11.19
C VAL A 7 19.32 4.60 11.83
N ASN A 8 19.40 4.60 13.15
CA ASN A 8 20.30 3.70 13.87
C ASN A 8 19.76 2.25 13.93
N ALA A 9 20.51 1.36 14.51
CA ALA A 9 20.15 -0.06 14.66
C ALA A 9 18.81 -0.29 15.41
N ASN A 10 18.36 0.69 16.21
CA ASN A 10 17.07 0.65 16.91
C ASN A 10 15.90 1.26 16.10
N GLY A 11 16.15 1.69 14.85
CA GLY A 11 15.17 2.38 14.02
C GLY A 11 14.97 3.86 14.36
N GLU A 12 15.82 4.42 15.23
CA GLU A 12 15.74 5.79 15.68
C GLU A 12 16.36 6.74 14.65
N SER A 13 15.65 7.80 14.31
CA SER A 13 16.13 8.82 13.38
C SER A 13 17.14 9.78 14.05
N VAL A 14 17.92 10.49 13.25
CA VAL A 14 18.83 11.52 13.76
C VAL A 14 18.12 12.54 14.63
N LEU A 15 16.88 12.91 14.29
CA LEU A 15 16.08 13.86 15.08
C LEU A 15 15.69 13.31 16.45
N GLU A 16 15.40 12.01 16.51
CA GLU A 16 15.16 11.33 17.79
C GLU A 16 16.43 11.24 18.61
N ALA A 17 17.55 10.81 18.01
CA ALA A 17 18.85 10.77 18.66
C ALA A 17 19.26 12.15 19.24
N MET A 18 18.99 13.25 18.53
CA MET A 18 19.22 14.61 19.01
C MET A 18 18.44 14.95 20.29
N ASN A 19 17.26 14.38 20.49
CA ASN A 19 16.45 14.65 21.68
C ASN A 19 16.95 13.89 22.91
N TYR A 20 17.62 12.78 22.72
CA TYR A 20 18.12 11.91 23.81
C TYR A 20 19.61 12.08 24.11
N TYR A 21 20.40 12.59 23.14
CA TYR A 21 21.82 12.79 23.34
C TYR A 21 22.08 13.90 24.35
N LEU A 22 22.79 13.57 25.43
CA LEU A 22 23.03 14.51 26.53
C LEU A 22 23.92 15.69 26.06
N PRO A 23 23.52 16.93 26.32
CA PRO A 23 24.34 18.12 25.96
C PRO A 23 25.71 18.15 26.61
N THR A 24 25.92 17.40 27.70
CA THR A 24 27.18 17.27 28.42
C THR A 24 28.14 16.25 27.81
N ASN A 25 27.65 15.43 26.89
CA ASN A 25 28.49 14.43 26.21
C ASN A 25 29.37 15.12 25.18
N PRO A 26 30.70 14.78 25.14
CA PRO A 26 31.55 15.27 24.09
C PRO A 26 31.16 14.71 22.73
N ILE A 27 31.47 15.42 21.66
CA ILE A 27 31.22 14.96 20.30
C ILE A 27 32.18 13.85 19.89
N ARG A 28 33.46 14.00 20.31
CA ARG A 28 34.56 13.07 19.99
C ARG A 28 35.34 12.73 21.22
N ASN A 29 35.93 11.56 21.22
CA ASN A 29 36.95 11.14 22.19
C ASN A 29 38.29 11.86 21.95
N ALA A 30 39.22 11.74 22.90
CA ALA A 30 40.56 12.35 22.80
C ALA A 30 41.39 11.81 21.62
N ASP A 31 41.09 10.59 21.14
CA ASP A 31 41.73 9.95 20.00
C ASP A 31 41.08 10.34 18.64
N GLY A 32 40.05 11.18 18.67
CA GLY A 32 39.32 11.64 17.49
C GLY A 32 38.17 10.74 17.05
N SER A 33 37.99 9.58 17.67
CA SER A 33 36.82 8.71 17.40
C SER A 33 35.53 9.36 17.89
N TRP A 34 34.36 8.89 17.36
CA TRP A 34 33.09 9.37 17.83
C TRP A 34 32.84 8.93 19.27
N PHE A 35 32.40 9.88 20.09
CA PHE A 35 32.02 9.56 21.46
C PHE A 35 30.76 8.70 21.50
N ASP A 36 30.81 7.64 22.27
CA ASP A 36 29.72 6.69 22.48
C ASP A 36 29.32 6.74 23.95
N SER A 37 28.08 7.07 24.21
CA SER A 37 27.56 7.07 25.57
C SER A 37 27.20 5.65 25.99
N GLU A 38 27.78 5.14 27.04
CA GLU A 38 27.41 3.86 27.62
C GLU A 38 26.15 3.93 28.48
N VAL A 39 25.56 5.13 28.63
CA VAL A 39 24.39 5.37 29.49
C VAL A 39 23.11 5.41 28.68
N GLY A 40 22.22 4.44 28.93
CA GLY A 40 20.90 4.38 28.36
C GLY A 40 20.79 3.61 27.04
N THR A 41 19.57 3.52 26.50
CA THR A 41 19.25 2.82 25.24
C THR A 41 19.37 3.72 24.01
N HIS A 42 19.50 5.05 24.21
CA HIS A 42 19.57 6.08 23.17
C HIS A 42 20.91 6.80 23.26
N ASN A 43 21.96 6.11 22.91
CA ASN A 43 23.34 6.57 23.12
C ASN A 43 24.06 6.95 21.81
N PHE A 44 23.41 6.87 20.68
CA PHE A 44 24.02 7.20 19.39
C PHE A 44 24.28 8.69 19.25
N ASN A 45 25.49 9.02 18.82
CA ASN A 45 25.87 10.40 18.54
C ASN A 45 25.23 10.88 17.23
N PRO A 46 24.33 11.89 17.26
CA PRO A 46 23.64 12.36 16.06
C PRO A 46 24.60 12.86 14.96
N LEU A 47 25.74 13.43 15.34
CA LEU A 47 26.73 13.89 14.39
C LEU A 47 27.49 12.72 13.74
N SER A 48 27.71 11.62 14.45
CA SER A 48 28.19 10.38 13.85
C SER A 48 27.22 9.89 12.79
N MET A 49 25.94 9.79 13.11
CA MET A 49 24.90 9.34 12.17
C MET A 49 24.87 10.18 10.89
N ILE A 50 25.04 11.51 10.99
CA ILE A 50 25.00 12.38 9.81
C ILE A 50 26.25 12.21 8.93
N ASN A 51 27.42 11.97 9.54
CA ASN A 51 28.69 11.94 8.82
C ASN A 51 29.04 10.56 8.26
N GLU A 52 28.66 9.51 8.99
CA GLU A 52 29.10 8.15 8.70
C GLU A 52 28.04 7.30 8.01
N ASP A 53 26.75 7.65 8.17
CA ASP A 53 25.65 6.86 7.66
C ASP A 53 25.01 7.56 6.45
N LYS A 54 24.96 6.86 5.33
CA LYS A 54 24.41 7.37 4.07
C LYS A 54 23.26 6.50 3.63
N SER A 55 22.17 7.11 3.17
CA SER A 55 21.08 6.36 2.56
C SER A 55 20.52 7.06 1.32
N GLU A 56 20.16 6.27 0.34
CA GLU A 56 19.55 6.72 -0.91
C GLU A 56 18.30 5.91 -1.20
N PHE A 57 17.25 6.62 -1.55
CA PHE A 57 15.97 6.05 -1.93
C PHE A 57 15.55 6.53 -3.31
N THR A 58 15.32 5.59 -4.21
CA THR A 58 14.79 5.86 -5.54
C THR A 58 13.45 5.20 -5.71
N TRP A 59 12.45 5.98 -6.10
CA TRP A 59 11.13 5.48 -6.41
C TRP A 59 10.70 5.95 -7.80
N ARG A 60 10.38 4.98 -8.66
CA ARG A 60 9.87 5.21 -10.01
C ARG A 60 8.46 4.64 -10.10
N ARG A 61 7.53 5.45 -10.60
CA ARG A 61 6.15 5.02 -10.84
C ARG A 61 5.74 5.43 -12.24
N LEU A 62 5.11 4.50 -12.94
CA LEU A 62 4.41 4.76 -14.19
C LEU A 62 2.95 4.39 -14.02
N GLN A 63 2.06 5.27 -14.48
CA GLN A 63 0.63 5.01 -14.51
C GLN A 63 0.11 5.26 -15.92
N PHE A 64 -0.63 4.29 -16.44
CA PHE A 64 -1.37 4.38 -17.69
C PHE A 64 -2.86 4.20 -17.38
N ILE A 65 -3.71 5.07 -17.92
CA ILE A 65 -5.17 4.99 -17.79
C ILE A 65 -5.78 5.17 -19.18
N SER A 66 -6.66 4.24 -19.55
CA SER A 66 -7.45 4.31 -20.77
C SER A 66 -8.93 4.15 -20.42
N LYS A 67 -9.77 5.00 -21.00
CA LYS A 67 -11.21 4.98 -20.83
C LYS A 67 -11.89 5.03 -22.17
N ALA A 68 -12.92 4.20 -22.35
CA ALA A 68 -13.74 4.19 -23.53
C ALA A 68 -15.21 4.25 -23.11
N ALA A 69 -16.00 5.02 -23.83
CA ALA A 69 -17.45 5.09 -23.68
C ALA A 69 -18.11 5.03 -25.05
N LEU A 70 -19.02 4.06 -25.23
CA LEU A 70 -19.79 3.89 -26.46
C LEU A 70 -21.27 4.09 -26.16
N LYS A 71 -21.88 5.08 -26.82
CA LYS A 71 -23.31 5.30 -26.78
C LYS A 71 -24.00 4.41 -27.80
N VAL A 72 -24.93 3.59 -27.36
CA VAL A 72 -25.74 2.70 -28.20
C VAL A 72 -27.20 3.16 -28.12
N GLY A 73 -27.62 3.86 -29.14
CA GLY A 73 -28.90 4.52 -29.15
C GLY A 73 -28.98 5.71 -28.19
N LYS A 74 -30.17 5.93 -27.59
CA LYS A 74 -30.40 7.10 -26.70
C LYS A 74 -30.20 6.77 -25.24
N ASP A 75 -30.40 5.52 -24.85
CA ASP A 75 -30.60 5.11 -23.46
C ASP A 75 -29.46 4.26 -22.91
N ILE A 76 -28.60 3.73 -23.77
CA ILE A 76 -27.53 2.80 -23.38
C ILE A 76 -26.16 3.43 -23.58
N VAL A 77 -25.32 3.34 -22.54
CA VAL A 77 -23.90 3.70 -22.61
C VAL A 77 -23.08 2.53 -22.07
N TRP A 78 -22.25 1.96 -22.92
CA TRP A 78 -21.24 1.00 -22.51
C TRP A 78 -19.94 1.72 -22.18
N ASN A 79 -19.32 1.35 -21.07
CA ASN A 79 -18.07 1.91 -20.59
C ASN A 79 -17.04 0.80 -20.38
N ALA A 80 -15.79 1.08 -20.67
CA ALA A 80 -14.67 0.22 -20.38
C ALA A 80 -13.49 1.05 -19.93
N ASP A 81 -12.98 0.77 -18.75
CA ASP A 81 -11.85 1.45 -18.12
C ASP A 81 -10.72 0.43 -17.89
N TYR A 82 -9.51 0.80 -18.27
CA TYR A 82 -8.32 0.03 -17.97
C TYR A 82 -7.26 0.91 -17.35
N SER A 83 -6.66 0.47 -16.28
CA SER A 83 -5.49 1.12 -15.70
C SER A 83 -4.37 0.13 -15.41
N TYR A 84 -3.16 0.56 -15.73
CA TYR A 84 -1.92 -0.13 -15.39
C TYR A 84 -1.05 0.80 -14.57
N ASN A 85 -0.65 0.33 -13.39
CA ASN A 85 0.29 1.03 -12.53
C ASN A 85 1.48 0.12 -12.30
N THR A 86 2.68 0.63 -12.47
CA THR A 86 3.90 -0.07 -12.05
C THR A 86 4.75 0.82 -11.19
N SER A 87 5.41 0.22 -10.21
CA SER A 87 6.32 0.92 -9.30
C SER A 87 7.58 0.09 -9.11
N GLN A 88 8.70 0.77 -9.05
CA GLN A 88 9.98 0.21 -8.70
C GLN A 88 10.60 1.05 -7.61
N ARG A 89 11.07 0.40 -6.56
CA ARG A 89 11.75 1.00 -5.42
C ARG A 89 13.13 0.40 -5.31
N THR A 90 14.14 1.25 -5.10
CA THR A 90 15.49 0.85 -4.71
C THR A 90 15.84 1.63 -3.46
N PHE A 91 16.29 0.93 -2.44
CA PHE A 91 16.87 1.50 -1.24
C PHE A 91 18.32 1.04 -1.13
N SER A 92 19.22 1.94 -0.76
CA SER A 92 20.62 1.65 -0.53
C SER A 92 21.06 2.42 0.70
N SER A 93 21.79 1.79 1.59
CA SER A 93 22.45 2.44 2.72
C SER A 93 23.88 1.96 2.87
N TYR A 94 24.71 2.82 3.44
CA TYR A 94 26.09 2.52 3.80
C TYR A 94 26.40 3.17 5.13
N ASP A 95 26.85 2.37 6.05
CA ASP A 95 27.33 2.78 7.36
C ASP A 95 28.86 2.53 7.36
N SER A 96 29.64 3.59 7.55
CA SER A 96 31.12 3.52 7.43
C SER A 96 31.76 2.69 8.56
N SER A 97 33.01 2.36 8.41
CA SER A 97 33.79 1.71 9.47
C SER A 97 33.86 2.49 10.79
N GLN A 98 33.60 3.80 10.75
CA GLN A 98 33.53 4.69 11.90
C GLN A 98 32.13 4.85 12.48
N SER A 99 31.10 4.27 11.83
CA SER A 99 29.75 4.36 12.32
C SER A 99 29.54 3.55 13.59
N GLN A 100 28.84 4.15 14.52
CA GLN A 100 28.48 3.50 15.78
C GLN A 100 27.46 2.38 15.59
N ILE A 101 26.72 2.37 14.45
CA ILE A 101 25.71 1.35 14.10
C ILE A 101 26.37 0.00 13.83
N VAL A 102 27.55 -0.01 13.22
CA VAL A 102 28.22 -1.21 12.73
C VAL A 102 29.41 -1.65 13.59
N LYS A 103 29.31 -1.45 14.91
CA LYS A 103 30.35 -1.91 15.84
C LYS A 103 30.75 -3.37 15.62
N GLY A 104 32.03 -3.61 15.44
CA GLY A 104 32.57 -4.95 15.17
C GLY A 104 32.70 -5.32 13.71
N TYR A 105 32.22 -4.47 12.80
CA TYR A 105 32.41 -4.63 11.36
C TYR A 105 33.17 -3.43 10.78
N ASN A 106 33.88 -3.67 9.70
CA ASN A 106 34.57 -2.61 8.96
C ASN A 106 33.68 -2.10 7.83
N GLY A 107 32.62 -1.33 8.21
CA GLY A 107 31.59 -0.84 7.32
C GLY A 107 30.51 -1.89 6.97
N GLN A 108 29.32 -1.40 6.64
CA GLN A 108 28.18 -2.19 6.23
C GLN A 108 27.45 -1.51 5.07
N ALA A 109 27.04 -2.28 4.08
CA ALA A 109 26.13 -1.81 3.04
C ALA A 109 24.87 -2.67 3.00
N HIS A 110 23.73 -2.01 2.85
CA HIS A 110 22.48 -2.67 2.50
C HIS A 110 21.98 -2.13 1.17
N ARG A 111 21.48 -3.03 0.31
CA ARG A 111 20.81 -2.65 -0.93
C ARG A 111 19.62 -3.55 -1.18
N SER A 112 18.46 -2.93 -1.37
CA SER A 112 17.24 -3.67 -1.67
C SER A 112 16.49 -3.07 -2.86
N THR A 113 15.81 -3.95 -3.59
CA THR A 113 14.90 -3.58 -4.68
C THR A 113 13.54 -4.21 -4.41
N ALA A 114 12.50 -3.51 -4.78
CA ALA A 114 11.16 -4.08 -4.82
C ALA A 114 10.39 -3.48 -5.99
N SER A 115 9.68 -4.32 -6.71
CA SER A 115 8.80 -3.91 -7.78
C SER A 115 7.36 -4.36 -7.51
N GLY A 116 6.43 -3.67 -8.11
CA GLY A 116 5.03 -4.00 -8.05
C GLY A 116 4.30 -3.52 -9.29
N ASN A 117 3.25 -4.23 -9.66
CA ASN A 117 2.34 -3.77 -10.68
C ASN A 117 0.89 -4.04 -10.30
N LYS A 118 0.01 -3.23 -10.85
CA LYS A 118 -1.42 -3.34 -10.63
C LYS A 118 -2.15 -3.11 -11.94
N HIS A 119 -2.95 -4.08 -12.35
CA HIS A 119 -3.87 -4.01 -13.45
C HIS A 119 -5.28 -3.91 -12.90
N ASN A 120 -6.03 -2.91 -13.36
CA ASN A 120 -7.46 -2.83 -13.13
C ASN A 120 -8.17 -2.78 -14.48
N PHE A 121 -9.17 -3.60 -14.63
CA PHE A 121 -10.11 -3.56 -15.75
C PHE A 121 -11.52 -3.49 -15.19
N GLU A 122 -12.30 -2.53 -15.66
CA GLU A 122 -13.70 -2.37 -15.32
C GLU A 122 -14.52 -2.16 -16.59
N THR A 123 -15.64 -2.83 -16.69
CA THR A 123 -16.58 -2.59 -17.77
C THR A 123 -18.00 -2.63 -17.24
N TYR A 124 -18.82 -1.70 -17.68
CA TYR A 124 -20.21 -1.62 -17.26
C TYR A 124 -21.09 -0.98 -18.31
N VAL A 125 -22.35 -1.40 -18.30
CA VAL A 125 -23.41 -0.86 -19.15
C VAL A 125 -24.37 -0.08 -18.27
N ASN A 126 -24.66 1.14 -18.65
CA ASN A 126 -25.74 1.96 -18.09
C ASN A 126 -26.89 2.00 -19.08
N TYR A 127 -28.10 1.72 -18.61
CA TYR A 127 -29.35 1.99 -19.27
C TYR A 127 -30.11 3.01 -18.47
N ASN A 128 -30.54 4.12 -19.10
CA ASN A 128 -31.37 5.15 -18.47
C ASN A 128 -32.50 5.50 -19.44
N HIS A 129 -33.72 5.42 -18.95
CA HIS A 129 -34.92 5.70 -19.75
C HIS A 129 -36.01 6.38 -18.93
N ASP A 130 -36.66 7.37 -19.54
CA ASP A 130 -37.79 8.09 -18.96
C ASP A 130 -39.12 7.63 -19.60
N PHE A 131 -40.01 7.07 -18.79
CA PHE A 131 -41.34 6.67 -19.18
C PHE A 131 -42.36 7.67 -18.59
N GLY A 132 -42.48 8.86 -19.18
CA GLY A 132 -43.30 9.92 -18.65
C GLY A 132 -42.83 10.41 -17.29
N PHE A 133 -43.55 10.07 -16.21
CA PHE A 133 -43.14 10.45 -14.83
C PHE A 133 -42.20 9.46 -14.16
N HIS A 134 -41.83 8.39 -14.81
CA HIS A 134 -40.99 7.33 -14.28
C HIS A 134 -39.63 7.42 -14.89
N HIS A 135 -38.60 7.43 -14.06
CA HIS A 135 -37.21 7.33 -14.47
C HIS A 135 -36.64 5.99 -14.02
N LEU A 136 -36.08 5.23 -14.94
CA LEU A 136 -35.46 3.93 -14.69
C LEU A 136 -33.98 3.99 -15.13
N GLY A 137 -33.07 3.75 -14.17
CA GLY A 137 -31.65 3.57 -14.42
C GLY A 137 -31.23 2.16 -14.02
N ILE A 138 -30.56 1.45 -14.92
CA ILE A 138 -29.98 0.12 -14.64
C ILE A 138 -28.50 0.17 -14.99
N MET A 139 -27.68 -0.36 -14.09
CA MET A 139 -26.23 -0.55 -14.33
C MET A 139 -25.88 -2.00 -14.06
N LEU A 140 -25.15 -2.62 -14.98
CA LEU A 140 -24.54 -3.94 -14.83
C LEU A 140 -23.06 -3.83 -15.12
N GLY A 141 -22.22 -4.38 -14.27
CA GLY A 141 -20.80 -4.23 -14.41
C GLY A 141 -19.99 -5.42 -13.92
N TYR A 142 -18.77 -5.45 -14.41
CA TYR A 142 -17.72 -6.40 -14.05
C TYR A 142 -16.44 -5.64 -13.78
N SER A 143 -15.69 -6.03 -12.76
CA SER A 143 -14.33 -5.53 -12.54
C SER A 143 -13.36 -6.68 -12.24
N TYR A 144 -12.12 -6.49 -12.68
CA TYR A 144 -10.99 -7.36 -12.42
C TYR A 144 -9.80 -6.54 -11.98
N GLU A 145 -9.21 -6.94 -10.87
CA GLU A 145 -7.98 -6.36 -10.34
C GLU A 145 -6.95 -7.45 -10.14
N GLN A 146 -5.73 -7.23 -10.61
CA GLN A 146 -4.57 -8.02 -10.26
C GLN A 146 -3.48 -7.11 -9.75
N GLN A 147 -2.99 -7.39 -8.56
CA GLN A 147 -1.89 -6.67 -7.94
C GLN A 147 -0.77 -7.63 -7.60
N MET A 148 0.42 -7.38 -8.13
CA MET A 148 1.66 -7.99 -7.71
C MET A 148 2.40 -7.02 -6.80
N ARG A 149 2.95 -7.51 -5.69
CA ARG A 149 3.70 -6.73 -4.70
C ARG A 149 5.01 -7.42 -4.37
N ASN A 150 5.97 -6.62 -3.91
CA ASN A 150 7.21 -7.06 -3.27
C ASN A 150 8.07 -8.02 -4.12
N ASP A 151 7.99 -7.91 -5.46
CA ASP A 151 8.87 -8.68 -6.34
C ASP A 151 10.28 -8.05 -6.31
N GLY A 152 11.12 -8.56 -5.43
CA GLY A 152 12.45 -8.02 -5.21
C GLY A 152 13.21 -8.78 -4.12
N PHE A 153 14.36 -8.27 -3.77
CA PHE A 153 15.22 -8.80 -2.72
C PHE A 153 16.09 -7.70 -2.11
N GLY A 154 16.63 -7.96 -0.93
CA GLY A 154 17.66 -7.14 -0.28
C GLY A 154 18.88 -7.97 0.04
N LEU A 155 20.02 -7.31 0.10
CA LEU A 155 21.30 -7.88 0.48
C LEU A 155 22.01 -6.92 1.41
N THR A 156 22.47 -7.44 2.56
CA THR A 156 23.36 -6.74 3.50
C THR A 156 24.71 -7.41 3.48
N VAL A 157 25.79 -6.63 3.36
CA VAL A 157 27.17 -7.08 3.34
C VAL A 157 28.03 -6.24 4.27
N HIS A 158 29.06 -6.83 4.84
CA HIS A 158 29.91 -6.22 5.85
C HIS A 158 31.40 -6.30 5.49
N ASN A 159 32.23 -5.58 6.25
CA ASN A 159 33.68 -5.63 6.19
C ASN A 159 34.25 -5.18 4.84
N PHE A 160 34.02 -3.93 4.53
CA PHE A 160 34.58 -3.27 3.36
C PHE A 160 36.07 -3.01 3.53
N TYR A 161 36.85 -3.06 2.44
CA TYR A 161 38.25 -2.67 2.44
C TYR A 161 38.45 -1.16 2.44
N ASP A 162 37.43 -0.41 1.99
CA ASP A 162 37.46 1.05 1.86
C ASP A 162 36.04 1.61 1.95
N ASP A 163 35.82 2.63 2.76
CA ASP A 163 34.54 3.32 2.96
C ASP A 163 34.13 4.20 1.77
N THR A 164 35.06 4.55 0.85
CA THR A 164 34.80 5.51 -0.21
C THR A 164 33.78 5.00 -1.26
N ILE A 165 33.71 3.70 -1.48
CA ILE A 165 32.88 3.08 -2.49
C ILE A 165 31.43 2.90 -2.00
N GLY A 166 31.27 2.58 -0.72
CA GLY A 166 29.97 2.43 -0.09
C GLY A 166 29.10 1.37 -0.77
N PHE A 167 27.80 1.64 -0.86
CA PHE A 167 26.81 0.75 -1.47
C PHE A 167 26.88 0.66 -3.00
N HIS A 168 27.78 1.39 -3.65
CA HIS A 168 27.90 1.36 -5.13
C HIS A 168 28.55 0.07 -5.64
N ASN A 169 29.37 -0.59 -4.81
CA ASN A 169 29.96 -1.88 -5.16
C ASN A 169 30.01 -2.83 -3.95
N LEU A 170 29.00 -3.68 -3.85
CA LEU A 170 28.90 -4.65 -2.74
C LEU A 170 29.95 -5.75 -2.79
N SER A 171 30.62 -5.96 -3.93
CA SER A 171 31.67 -6.98 -4.04
C SER A 171 32.98 -6.61 -3.37
N TYR A 172 33.11 -5.35 -2.91
CA TYR A 172 34.24 -4.90 -2.08
C TYR A 172 34.12 -5.31 -0.62
N ALA A 173 32.98 -5.86 -0.22
CA ALA A 173 32.84 -6.47 1.10
C ALA A 173 33.58 -7.81 1.17
N ASN A 174 34.15 -8.11 2.34
CA ASN A 174 34.78 -9.42 2.59
C ASN A 174 33.68 -10.47 2.86
N LEU A 175 33.22 -11.16 1.82
CA LEU A 175 32.16 -12.16 1.89
C LEU A 175 32.57 -13.45 2.60
N ILE A 176 33.87 -13.66 2.86
CA ILE A 176 34.38 -14.90 3.50
C ILE A 176 34.10 -14.88 5.01
N ASN A 177 34.21 -13.70 5.65
CA ASN A 177 33.92 -13.51 7.07
C ASN A 177 32.76 -12.55 7.33
N GLY A 178 32.19 -11.96 6.29
CA GLY A 178 31.03 -11.11 6.35
C GLY A 178 29.79 -11.95 6.06
N MET A 179 28.96 -12.20 7.06
CA MET A 179 27.64 -12.79 6.83
C MET A 179 26.87 -11.86 5.92
N SER A 180 26.44 -12.39 4.78
CA SER A 180 25.51 -11.71 3.91
C SER A 180 24.11 -12.15 4.29
N ASP A 181 23.31 -11.25 4.86
CA ASP A 181 21.90 -11.50 5.06
C ASP A 181 21.14 -11.16 3.80
N VAL A 182 20.42 -12.14 3.28
CA VAL A 182 19.48 -11.92 2.19
C VAL A 182 18.11 -11.61 2.78
N ASP A 183 17.70 -10.36 2.70
CA ASP A 183 16.36 -9.95 3.09
C ASP A 183 15.33 -10.46 2.10
N GLY A 184 14.30 -11.07 2.65
CA GLY A 184 13.26 -11.83 2.01
C GLY A 184 12.89 -11.46 0.59
N SER A 185 13.07 -12.42 -0.33
CA SER A 185 12.50 -12.37 -1.65
C SER A 185 11.07 -12.90 -1.59
N VAL A 186 10.09 -12.02 -1.47
CA VAL A 186 8.66 -12.37 -1.40
C VAL A 186 7.94 -11.75 -2.58
N LYS A 187 7.35 -12.59 -3.42
CA LYS A 187 6.47 -12.15 -4.50
C LYS A 187 5.02 -12.48 -4.16
N GLU A 188 4.22 -11.46 -4.00
CA GLU A 188 2.80 -11.61 -3.70
C GLU A 188 1.94 -11.24 -4.90
N THR A 189 0.91 -12.06 -5.15
CA THR A 189 -0.08 -11.74 -6.19
C THR A 189 -1.48 -11.89 -5.64
N ILE A 190 -2.23 -10.79 -5.63
CA ILE A 190 -3.64 -10.74 -5.23
C ILE A 190 -4.49 -10.50 -6.48
N ARG A 191 -5.57 -11.27 -6.61
CA ARG A 191 -6.55 -11.13 -7.68
C ARG A 191 -7.94 -10.97 -7.10
N ASN A 192 -8.64 -9.93 -7.55
CA ASN A 192 -10.01 -9.64 -7.18
C ASN A 192 -10.90 -9.61 -8.43
N LYS A 193 -12.12 -10.12 -8.30
CA LYS A 193 -13.14 -10.06 -9.35
C LYS A 193 -14.46 -9.64 -8.73
N SER A 194 -15.20 -8.80 -9.42
CA SER A 194 -16.49 -8.33 -8.93
C SER A 194 -17.51 -8.33 -10.06
N TYR A 195 -18.72 -8.76 -9.73
CA TYR A 195 -19.90 -8.58 -10.54
C TYR A 195 -20.86 -7.70 -9.76
N TYR A 196 -21.43 -6.70 -10.40
CA TYR A 196 -22.33 -5.79 -9.69
C TYR A 196 -23.47 -5.32 -10.60
N GLY A 197 -24.60 -5.08 -9.96
CA GLY A 197 -25.76 -4.51 -10.60
C GLY A 197 -26.42 -3.48 -9.69
N ARG A 198 -26.97 -2.45 -10.29
CA ARG A 198 -27.72 -1.39 -9.62
C ARG A 198 -28.97 -1.07 -10.41
N VAL A 199 -30.08 -0.92 -9.71
CA VAL A 199 -31.33 -0.40 -10.25
C VAL A 199 -31.68 0.86 -9.49
N ASN A 200 -31.90 1.94 -10.20
CA ASN A 200 -32.43 3.20 -9.69
C ASN A 200 -33.81 3.43 -10.33
N TYR A 201 -34.76 3.74 -9.49
CA TYR A 201 -36.10 4.08 -9.97
C TYR A 201 -36.56 5.38 -9.28
N ALA A 202 -37.06 6.31 -10.07
CA ALA A 202 -37.68 7.51 -9.54
C ALA A 202 -39.04 7.76 -10.16
N TYR A 203 -40.00 8.12 -9.32
CA TYR A 203 -41.35 8.51 -9.75
C TYR A 203 -41.57 10.00 -9.46
N ARG A 204 -41.83 10.79 -10.51
CA ARG A 204 -42.02 12.24 -10.47
C ARG A 204 -40.88 13.01 -9.76
N GLY A 205 -39.68 12.43 -9.64
CA GLY A 205 -38.58 13.00 -8.83
C GLY A 205 -38.84 13.02 -7.31
N ARG A 206 -40.04 12.54 -6.86
CA ARG A 206 -40.45 12.55 -5.45
C ARG A 206 -40.01 11.31 -4.70
N TYR A 207 -40.35 10.15 -5.26
CA TYR A 207 -40.05 8.84 -4.67
C TYR A 207 -38.89 8.21 -5.42
N ILE A 208 -37.83 7.92 -4.72
CA ILE A 208 -36.62 7.35 -5.32
C ILE A 208 -36.27 6.06 -4.57
N LEU A 209 -36.10 4.98 -5.34
CA LEU A 209 -35.68 3.67 -4.85
C LEU A 209 -34.37 3.28 -5.54
N GLN A 210 -33.44 2.73 -4.78
CA GLN A 210 -32.20 2.15 -5.31
C GLN A 210 -31.97 0.80 -4.69
N GLY A 211 -31.71 -0.19 -5.53
CA GLY A 211 -31.21 -1.51 -5.14
C GLY A 211 -29.84 -1.76 -5.76
N THR A 212 -28.91 -2.30 -4.99
CA THR A 212 -27.60 -2.70 -5.50
C THR A 212 -27.27 -4.12 -5.01
N LEU A 213 -26.75 -4.93 -5.90
CA LEU A 213 -26.20 -6.24 -5.58
C LEU A 213 -24.76 -6.29 -6.09
N ARG A 214 -23.82 -6.61 -5.20
CA ARG A 214 -22.42 -6.80 -5.55
C ARG A 214 -21.94 -8.16 -5.06
N ARG A 215 -21.23 -8.88 -5.93
CA ARG A 215 -20.58 -10.14 -5.61
C ARG A 215 -19.10 -10.03 -5.89
N ASP A 216 -18.31 -10.10 -4.82
CA ASP A 216 -16.85 -9.92 -4.85
C ASP A 216 -16.15 -11.23 -4.54
N GLY A 217 -15.15 -11.55 -5.34
CA GLY A 217 -14.27 -12.69 -5.14
C GLY A 217 -12.82 -12.24 -5.00
N SER A 218 -12.10 -12.80 -4.02
CA SER A 218 -10.69 -12.50 -3.78
C SER A 218 -9.86 -13.76 -3.62
N SER A 219 -8.62 -13.71 -4.16
CA SER A 219 -7.66 -14.80 -4.03
C SER A 219 -7.06 -14.94 -2.64
N VAL A 220 -7.22 -13.95 -1.75
CA VAL A 220 -6.72 -13.99 -0.38
C VAL A 220 -7.48 -14.98 0.50
N PHE A 221 -8.70 -15.35 0.09
CA PHE A 221 -9.52 -16.31 0.80
C PHE A 221 -9.38 -17.73 0.26
N GLY A 222 -9.59 -18.71 1.12
CA GLY A 222 -9.56 -20.13 0.77
C GLY A 222 -10.55 -20.50 -0.34
N LYS A 223 -10.27 -21.60 -1.06
CA LYS A 223 -10.96 -22.02 -2.29
C LYS A 223 -12.50 -22.00 -2.19
N ASN A 224 -13.04 -22.36 -1.02
CA ASN A 224 -14.50 -22.45 -0.80
C ASN A 224 -15.15 -21.18 -0.26
N HIS A 225 -14.37 -20.16 0.12
CA HIS A 225 -14.83 -18.91 0.77
C HIS A 225 -14.40 -17.66 0.01
N ARG A 226 -14.05 -17.80 -1.26
CA ARG A 226 -13.54 -16.68 -2.09
C ARG A 226 -14.57 -15.62 -2.42
N TRP A 227 -15.85 -15.93 -2.33
CA TRP A 227 -16.93 -15.08 -2.80
C TRP A 227 -17.80 -14.57 -1.65
N GLY A 228 -17.98 -13.25 -1.59
CA GLY A 228 -18.95 -12.57 -0.76
C GLY A 228 -20.02 -11.88 -1.59
N THR A 229 -21.24 -11.79 -1.06
CA THR A 229 -22.36 -11.12 -1.71
C THR A 229 -22.87 -10.00 -0.82
N PHE A 230 -22.99 -8.81 -1.36
CA PHE A 230 -23.24 -7.56 -0.65
C PHE A 230 -24.47 -6.85 -1.24
N PRO A 231 -25.69 -7.14 -0.75
CA PRO A 231 -26.89 -6.44 -1.13
C PRO A 231 -27.01 -5.09 -0.42
N SER A 232 -27.60 -4.12 -1.09
CA SER A 232 -28.04 -2.88 -0.46
C SER A 232 -29.32 -2.35 -1.09
N VAL A 233 -30.14 -1.67 -0.29
CA VAL A 233 -31.36 -1.01 -0.71
C VAL A 233 -31.45 0.35 -0.03
N SER A 234 -31.91 1.35 -0.76
CA SER A 234 -32.21 2.68 -0.19
C SER A 234 -33.46 3.26 -0.82
N ALA A 235 -34.15 4.05 -0.04
CA ALA A 235 -35.31 4.83 -0.46
C ALA A 235 -35.15 6.29 -0.08
N ALA A 236 -35.67 7.18 -0.91
CA ALA A 236 -35.72 8.60 -0.60
C ALA A 236 -37.08 9.19 -1.02
N TRP A 237 -37.56 10.11 -0.19
CA TRP A 237 -38.78 10.87 -0.45
C TRP A 237 -38.44 12.35 -0.44
N ASN A 238 -38.61 13.02 -1.57
CA ASN A 238 -38.51 14.47 -1.72
C ASN A 238 -39.83 15.10 -1.30
N ILE A 239 -39.97 15.40 -0.02
CA ILE A 239 -41.22 15.92 0.58
C ILE A 239 -41.50 17.32 0.04
N SER A 240 -40.48 18.13 -0.20
CA SER A 240 -40.62 19.47 -0.78
C SER A 240 -41.25 19.51 -2.17
N GLU A 241 -41.18 18.40 -2.92
CA GLU A 241 -41.81 18.28 -4.25
C GLU A 241 -43.32 17.91 -4.18
N GLU A 242 -43.83 17.66 -2.98
CA GLU A 242 -45.26 17.31 -2.80
C GLU A 242 -46.16 18.56 -2.92
N PRO A 243 -47.39 18.40 -3.45
CA PRO A 243 -48.31 19.52 -3.63
C PRO A 243 -48.64 20.27 -2.34
N PHE A 244 -48.65 19.59 -1.19
CA PHE A 244 -48.95 20.17 0.10
C PHE A 244 -47.79 21.02 0.66
N MET A 245 -46.57 20.92 0.07
CA MET A 245 -45.38 21.68 0.50
C MET A 245 -45.16 22.98 -0.29
N LYS A 246 -45.96 23.29 -1.32
CA LYS A 246 -45.72 24.44 -2.24
C LYS A 246 -45.60 25.78 -1.56
N ASN A 247 -46.19 25.96 -0.38
CA ASN A 247 -46.13 27.20 0.41
C ASN A 247 -45.45 26.99 1.75
N SER A 248 -44.58 26.00 1.85
CA SER A 248 -43.82 25.67 3.06
C SER A 248 -42.66 26.64 3.26
N PHE A 249 -42.25 26.80 4.50
CA PHE A 249 -41.02 27.49 4.88
C PHE A 249 -39.74 26.79 4.38
N PHE A 250 -39.84 25.48 4.07
CA PHE A 250 -38.69 24.71 3.67
C PHE A 250 -38.52 24.71 2.14
N ASP A 251 -37.38 25.22 1.68
CA ASP A 251 -37.00 25.17 0.25
C ASP A 251 -36.68 23.72 -0.19
N GLN A 252 -36.08 22.93 0.71
CA GLN A 252 -35.77 21.52 0.44
C GLN A 252 -35.98 20.67 1.69
N LEU A 253 -36.87 19.68 1.58
CA LEU A 253 -37.09 18.66 2.60
C LEU A 253 -37.06 17.27 1.98
N LYS A 254 -36.09 16.44 2.36
CA LYS A 254 -35.89 15.10 1.82
C LYS A 254 -35.62 14.11 2.94
N LEU A 255 -36.44 13.07 3.00
CA LEU A 255 -36.20 11.92 3.88
C LEU A 255 -35.46 10.83 3.10
N ARG A 256 -34.48 10.19 3.75
CA ARG A 256 -33.72 9.07 3.18
C ARG A 256 -33.55 7.97 4.22
N ALA A 257 -33.68 6.72 3.76
CA ALA A 257 -33.39 5.53 4.55
C ALA A 257 -32.64 4.53 3.68
N GLY A 258 -31.74 3.78 4.27
CA GLY A 258 -31.00 2.75 3.54
C GLY A 258 -30.48 1.69 4.47
N TYR A 259 -30.34 0.49 3.92
CA TYR A 259 -29.73 -0.66 4.56
C TYR A 259 -28.80 -1.35 3.57
N GLY A 260 -27.67 -1.84 4.05
CA GLY A 260 -26.73 -2.57 3.20
C GLY A 260 -25.79 -3.44 4.02
N VAL A 261 -25.32 -4.48 3.35
CA VAL A 261 -24.27 -5.37 3.86
C VAL A 261 -22.97 -5.00 3.18
N SER A 262 -21.91 -4.82 3.95
CA SER A 262 -20.56 -4.56 3.45
C SER A 262 -19.60 -5.64 3.93
N GLY A 263 -18.55 -5.87 3.14
CA GLY A 263 -17.44 -6.76 3.49
C GLY A 263 -16.11 -6.02 3.45
N ASN A 264 -15.16 -6.54 4.18
CA ASN A 264 -13.79 -6.02 4.19
C ASN A 264 -12.81 -7.17 3.94
N ALA A 265 -11.98 -7.02 2.90
CA ALA A 265 -10.86 -7.91 2.58
C ALA A 265 -9.50 -7.25 2.88
N LEU A 266 -9.49 -6.02 3.44
CA LEU A 266 -8.27 -5.32 3.82
C LEU A 266 -7.65 -5.99 5.07
N GLY A 267 -6.32 -6.08 5.09
CA GLY A 267 -5.60 -6.69 6.21
C GLY A 267 -5.27 -8.18 6.03
N PHE A 268 -5.78 -8.81 4.95
CA PHE A 268 -5.38 -10.17 4.60
C PHE A 268 -4.22 -10.15 3.60
N GLY A 269 -3.15 -10.90 3.91
CA GLY A 269 -2.03 -11.11 2.98
C GLY A 269 -2.40 -12.05 1.83
N ALA A 270 -1.58 -12.06 0.78
CA ALA A 270 -1.82 -12.87 -0.42
C ALA A 270 -1.94 -14.37 -0.13
N TYR A 271 -1.31 -14.83 0.93
CA TYR A 271 -1.19 -16.24 1.32
C TYR A 271 -1.87 -16.58 2.65
N THR A 272 -2.73 -15.71 3.19
CA THR A 272 -3.40 -15.94 4.50
C THR A 272 -4.19 -17.24 4.54
N ALA A 273 -4.71 -17.71 3.41
CA ALA A 273 -5.48 -18.96 3.31
C ALA A 273 -4.64 -20.17 2.86
N VAL A 274 -3.31 -20.02 2.80
CA VAL A 274 -2.38 -21.07 2.37
C VAL A 274 -1.51 -21.44 3.57
N ALA A 275 -1.37 -22.73 3.86
CA ALA A 275 -0.39 -23.21 4.85
C ALA A 275 1.02 -22.83 4.35
N THR A 276 1.75 -22.09 5.16
CA THR A 276 3.13 -21.71 4.90
C THR A 276 4.05 -22.48 5.84
N TYR A 277 5.22 -22.87 5.34
CA TYR A 277 6.25 -23.53 6.14
C TYR A 277 7.39 -22.53 6.33
N GLY A 278 7.80 -22.33 7.58
CA GLY A 278 9.03 -21.60 7.93
C GLY A 278 10.17 -22.59 8.15
N LEU A 279 11.38 -22.23 7.74
CA LEU A 279 12.58 -22.91 8.18
C LEU A 279 12.92 -22.36 9.58
N ASP A 280 12.89 -23.21 10.59
CA ASP A 280 13.47 -22.86 11.86
C ASP A 280 15.01 -23.06 11.76
N THR A 281 15.75 -22.00 12.02
CA THR A 281 17.23 -22.01 12.01
C THR A 281 17.83 -22.89 13.11
N GLY A 282 17.01 -23.50 13.96
CA GLY A 282 17.37 -24.41 15.05
C GLY A 282 17.24 -25.90 14.77
N SER A 283 17.34 -26.36 13.48
CA SER A 283 17.42 -27.78 13.10
C SER A 283 16.13 -28.61 13.12
N SER A 284 14.96 -28.04 13.18
CA SER A 284 13.69 -28.79 13.07
C SER A 284 12.72 -28.08 12.15
N PHE A 285 12.07 -28.82 11.23
CA PHE A 285 10.93 -28.33 10.47
C PHE A 285 9.73 -28.25 11.42
N VAL A 286 9.24 -27.03 11.67
CA VAL A 286 8.01 -26.82 12.44
C VAL A 286 6.87 -26.52 11.47
N TYR A 287 5.81 -27.33 11.55
CA TYR A 287 4.54 -27.05 10.89
C TYR A 287 3.79 -26.02 11.74
N THR A 288 3.52 -24.84 11.21
CA THR A 288 2.65 -23.83 11.83
C THR A 288 1.31 -23.73 11.10
#